data_b2be85144099ffde063858827f05aff4
#
_entry.id   b2be85144099ffde063858827f05aff4
#
_cell.length_a   1.000
_cell.length_b   1.000
_cell.length_c   1.000
_cell.angle_alpha   90.00
_cell.angle_beta   90.00
_cell.angle_gamma   90.00
#
_symmetry.space_group_name_H-M   'P 1'
#
loop_
_entity.id
_entity.type
_entity.pdbx_description
1 polymer ?
#
loop_
_entity_poly.entity_id
_entity_poly.type
_entity_poly.pdbx_seq_one_letter_code
_entity_poly.pdbx_strand_id
1 'polypeptide(L)'
;MIEVRNIHKIFGTHHVLDGISAEFLPGKTNLIIGGSGSGKTTLLKCMVGLHEPNKGKVVYDGRDFTAMDFEERISIRKEIGMLFQGAALFDSMTVEENILFPLNMFTTQSLREKKDRANFCLERVNLAGKNALYPAELSGGMKKRVGIARAIAMNPKYLFCDEPNSGLDPKTAIVIDELIHELTVEYQTTTIVVTHDMNSVMGIGEHIIFLHNGQKWWEGTKEEIITSKNVELNEFIFASKFMKALKK
;
A
#
# COMPACT_ATOMS: atom_id res chain seq x y z
N MET A 1 -13.15 0.68 -6.68
CA MET A 1 -13.46 0.23 -5.29
C MET A 1 -12.94 -1.19 -5.09
N ILE A 2 -12.37 -1.49 -3.92
CA ILE A 2 -11.98 -2.86 -3.55
C ILE A 2 -12.82 -3.26 -2.34
N GLU A 3 -13.30 -4.50 -2.36
CA GLU A 3 -14.03 -5.08 -1.23
C GLU A 3 -13.36 -6.38 -0.79
N VAL A 4 -13.28 -6.58 0.51
CA VAL A 4 -12.95 -7.87 1.11
C VAL A 4 -14.18 -8.35 1.89
N ARG A 5 -14.58 -9.59 1.66
CA ARG A 5 -15.82 -10.15 2.24
C ARG A 5 -15.49 -11.44 2.98
N ASN A 6 -15.59 -11.38 4.31
CA ASN A 6 -15.41 -12.53 5.23
C ASN A 6 -14.08 -13.28 5.01
N ILE A 7 -12.97 -12.55 4.91
CA ILE A 7 -11.64 -13.12 4.66
C ILE A 7 -11.12 -13.84 5.91
N HIS A 8 -10.79 -15.12 5.74
CA HIS A 8 -10.06 -15.93 6.72
C HIS A 8 -8.73 -16.39 6.12
N LYS A 9 -7.67 -16.34 6.91
CA LYS A 9 -6.36 -16.88 6.54
C LYS A 9 -5.71 -17.61 7.70
N ILE A 10 -5.31 -18.86 7.43
CA ILE A 10 -4.72 -19.77 8.40
C ILE A 10 -3.37 -20.23 7.87
N PHE A 11 -2.33 -20.22 8.70
CA PHE A 11 -1.04 -20.82 8.43
C PHE A 11 -0.77 -21.92 9.45
N GLY A 12 -0.75 -23.16 9.01
CA GLY A 12 -0.73 -24.32 9.92
C GLY A 12 -1.96 -24.31 10.83
N THR A 13 -1.76 -24.14 12.13
CA THR A 13 -2.83 -24.02 13.14
C THR A 13 -3.14 -22.58 13.55
N HIS A 14 -2.37 -21.60 13.02
CA HIS A 14 -2.50 -20.21 13.44
C HIS A 14 -3.47 -19.45 12.54
N HIS A 15 -4.56 -18.96 13.13
CA HIS A 15 -5.54 -18.09 12.49
C HIS A 15 -5.00 -16.65 12.47
N VAL A 16 -4.57 -16.17 11.30
CA VAL A 16 -4.01 -14.82 11.13
C VAL A 16 -5.07 -13.80 10.75
N LEU A 17 -6.06 -14.21 9.96
CA LEU A 17 -7.24 -13.42 9.63
C LEU A 17 -8.48 -14.21 9.96
N ASP A 18 -9.46 -13.55 10.61
CA ASP A 18 -10.67 -14.20 11.08
C ASP A 18 -11.91 -13.33 10.75
N GLY A 19 -12.49 -13.59 9.58
CA GLY A 19 -13.76 -13.00 9.15
C GLY A 19 -13.70 -11.51 8.79
N ILE A 20 -12.59 -11.02 8.24
CA ILE A 20 -12.46 -9.60 7.89
C ILE A 20 -13.35 -9.25 6.69
N SER A 21 -14.19 -8.22 6.88
CA SER A 21 -14.96 -7.57 5.82
C SER A 21 -14.75 -6.06 5.86
N ALA A 22 -14.42 -5.47 4.69
CA ALA A 22 -14.14 -4.05 4.56
C ALA A 22 -14.30 -3.59 3.11
N GLU A 23 -14.51 -2.29 2.93
CA GLU A 23 -14.55 -1.62 1.63
C GLU A 23 -13.44 -0.57 1.57
N PHE A 24 -12.75 -0.48 0.43
CA PHE A 24 -11.70 0.51 0.18
C PHE A 24 -12.16 1.45 -0.93
N LEU A 25 -12.23 2.73 -0.57
CA LEU A 25 -12.88 3.76 -1.37
C LEU A 25 -11.97 4.28 -2.49
N PRO A 26 -12.49 4.46 -3.72
CA PRO A 26 -11.74 5.05 -4.81
C PRO A 26 -11.41 6.52 -4.55
N GLY A 27 -10.29 6.99 -5.10
CA GLY A 27 -9.81 8.37 -4.95
C GLY A 27 -9.43 8.75 -3.53
N LYS A 28 -9.29 7.76 -2.63
CA LYS A 28 -8.95 7.97 -1.22
C LYS A 28 -7.74 7.16 -0.78
N THR A 29 -7.03 7.72 0.20
CA THR A 29 -6.01 7.01 0.95
C THR A 29 -6.66 6.22 2.08
N ASN A 30 -6.85 4.91 1.83
CA ASN A 30 -7.40 3.98 2.81
C ASN A 30 -6.26 3.39 3.63
N LEU A 31 -6.31 3.48 4.94
CA LEU A 31 -5.28 2.95 5.83
C LEU A 31 -5.75 1.65 6.52
N ILE A 32 -4.86 0.67 6.58
CA ILE A 32 -5.00 -0.51 7.42
C ILE A 32 -3.98 -0.38 8.54
N ILE A 33 -4.45 -0.15 9.76
CA ILE A 33 -3.61 0.09 10.94
C ILE A 33 -3.76 -1.02 11.98
N GLY A 34 -2.82 -1.10 12.92
CA GLY A 34 -2.84 -2.07 14.02
C GLY A 34 -1.45 -2.45 14.48
N GLY A 35 -1.38 -3.15 15.59
CA GLY A 35 -0.13 -3.64 16.17
C GLY A 35 0.64 -4.62 15.27
N SER A 36 1.90 -4.91 15.63
CA SER A 36 2.66 -5.97 14.96
C SER A 36 1.92 -7.31 15.11
N GLY A 37 1.86 -8.09 14.05
CA GLY A 37 1.17 -9.39 14.06
C GLY A 37 -0.36 -9.32 13.96
N SER A 38 -0.99 -8.15 13.84
CA SER A 38 -2.46 -8.03 13.75
C SER A 38 -3.06 -8.52 12.42
N GLY A 39 -2.24 -8.93 11.43
CA GLY A 39 -2.70 -9.47 10.16
C GLY A 39 -2.68 -8.50 8.97
N LYS A 40 -2.26 -7.24 9.14
CA LYS A 40 -2.28 -6.19 8.09
C LYS A 40 -1.63 -6.60 6.76
N THR A 41 -0.34 -6.95 6.80
CA THR A 41 0.41 -7.42 5.62
C THR A 41 -0.18 -8.70 5.03
N THR A 42 -0.74 -9.58 5.86
CA THR A 42 -1.41 -10.80 5.40
C THR A 42 -2.69 -10.46 4.63
N LEU A 43 -3.50 -9.53 5.14
CA LEU A 43 -4.70 -9.05 4.45
C LEU A 43 -4.33 -8.41 3.11
N LEU A 44 -3.34 -7.51 3.10
CA LEU A 44 -2.82 -6.88 1.88
C LEU A 44 -2.36 -7.95 0.87
N LYS A 45 -1.59 -8.96 1.31
CA LYS A 45 -1.14 -10.07 0.44
C LYS A 45 -2.29 -10.92 -0.09
N CYS A 46 -3.37 -11.11 0.67
CA CYS A 46 -4.58 -11.75 0.17
C CYS A 46 -5.26 -10.90 -0.91
N MET A 47 -5.32 -9.58 -0.72
CA MET A 47 -5.93 -8.67 -1.68
C MET A 47 -5.21 -8.69 -3.03
N VAL A 48 -3.87 -8.63 -3.04
CA VAL A 48 -3.09 -8.66 -4.30
C VAL A 48 -2.87 -10.07 -4.87
N GLY A 49 -3.39 -11.11 -4.22
CA GLY A 49 -3.30 -12.51 -4.69
C GLY A 49 -1.92 -13.13 -4.51
N LEU A 50 -1.12 -12.65 -3.54
CA LEU A 50 0.12 -13.31 -3.10
C LEU A 50 -0.17 -14.42 -2.07
N HIS A 51 -1.32 -14.34 -1.41
CA HIS A 51 -1.86 -15.40 -0.56
C HIS A 51 -3.30 -15.68 -0.95
N GLU A 52 -3.65 -16.95 -1.09
CA GLU A 52 -5.04 -17.36 -1.23
C GLU A 52 -5.71 -17.34 0.16
N PRO A 53 -6.86 -16.68 0.34
CA PRO A 53 -7.64 -16.78 1.57
C PRO A 53 -8.18 -18.22 1.72
N ASN A 54 -8.31 -18.69 2.97
CA ASN A 54 -8.94 -20.00 3.24
C ASN A 54 -10.46 -19.94 3.08
N LYS A 55 -11.06 -18.77 3.35
CA LYS A 55 -12.48 -18.46 3.13
C LYS A 55 -12.63 -16.98 2.79
N GLY A 56 -13.78 -16.66 2.23
CA GLY A 56 -14.13 -15.30 1.83
C GLY A 56 -13.64 -14.97 0.44
N LYS A 57 -13.77 -13.70 0.05
CA LYS A 57 -13.43 -13.24 -1.28
C LYS A 57 -12.96 -11.79 -1.34
N VAL A 58 -12.16 -11.50 -2.37
CA VAL A 58 -11.69 -10.17 -2.73
C VAL A 58 -12.36 -9.76 -4.05
N VAL A 59 -12.95 -8.57 -4.08
CA VAL A 59 -13.69 -8.06 -5.24
C VAL A 59 -13.12 -6.73 -5.68
N TYR A 60 -12.82 -6.58 -6.96
CA TYR A 60 -12.32 -5.36 -7.60
C TYR A 60 -13.37 -4.82 -8.58
N ASP A 61 -14.01 -3.70 -8.27
CA ASP A 61 -15.07 -3.10 -9.08
C ASP A 61 -16.11 -4.13 -9.53
N GLY A 62 -16.61 -4.93 -8.58
CA GLY A 62 -17.59 -6.01 -8.84
C GLY A 62 -17.00 -7.31 -9.39
N ARG A 63 -15.71 -7.36 -9.76
CA ARG A 63 -15.03 -8.55 -10.28
C ARG A 63 -14.50 -9.41 -9.13
N ASP A 64 -14.98 -10.63 -8.95
CA ASP A 64 -14.54 -11.56 -7.89
C ASP A 64 -13.15 -12.14 -8.21
N PHE A 65 -12.10 -11.45 -7.75
CA PHE A 65 -10.70 -11.82 -7.97
C PHE A 65 -10.34 -13.22 -7.42
N THR A 66 -11.00 -13.62 -6.34
CA THR A 66 -10.73 -14.91 -5.69
C THR A 66 -11.21 -16.08 -6.54
N ALA A 67 -12.32 -15.88 -7.29
CA ALA A 67 -12.89 -16.89 -8.16
C ALA A 67 -12.21 -16.96 -9.55
N MET A 68 -11.39 -15.95 -9.91
CA MET A 68 -10.70 -15.86 -11.20
C MET A 68 -9.64 -16.95 -11.35
N ASP A 69 -9.48 -17.44 -12.56
CA ASP A 69 -8.34 -18.25 -12.95
C ASP A 69 -7.05 -17.42 -13.11
N PHE A 70 -5.94 -18.06 -13.47
CA PHE A 70 -4.64 -17.40 -13.59
C PHE A 70 -4.63 -16.28 -14.63
N GLU A 71 -5.22 -16.54 -15.81
CA GLU A 71 -5.25 -15.58 -16.93
C GLU A 71 -6.14 -14.37 -16.62
N GLU A 72 -7.30 -14.61 -16.03
CA GLU A 72 -8.22 -13.55 -15.59
C GLU A 72 -7.56 -12.65 -14.55
N ARG A 73 -6.83 -13.21 -13.58
CA ARG A 73 -6.09 -12.45 -12.55
C ARG A 73 -5.00 -11.56 -13.13
N ILE A 74 -4.40 -11.90 -14.27
CA ILE A 74 -3.42 -11.06 -14.96
C ILE A 74 -4.06 -9.70 -15.30
N SER A 75 -5.33 -9.67 -15.70
CA SER A 75 -6.02 -8.42 -16.03
C SER A 75 -6.10 -7.47 -14.82
N ILE A 76 -6.43 -8.00 -13.64
CA ILE A 76 -6.47 -7.22 -12.39
C ILE A 76 -5.06 -6.79 -11.96
N ARG A 77 -4.08 -7.71 -12.05
CA ARG A 77 -2.68 -7.42 -11.66
C ARG A 77 -2.05 -6.28 -12.47
N LYS A 78 -2.44 -6.11 -13.73
CA LYS A 78 -2.02 -4.96 -14.55
C LYS A 78 -2.58 -3.64 -14.06
N GLU A 79 -3.70 -3.66 -13.34
CA GLU A 79 -4.33 -2.49 -12.74
C GLU A 79 -3.80 -2.20 -11.31
N ILE A 80 -2.91 -3.05 -10.78
CA ILE A 80 -2.33 -2.94 -9.43
C ILE A 80 -0.91 -2.39 -9.51
N GLY A 81 -0.64 -1.31 -8.76
CA GLY A 81 0.69 -0.87 -8.39
C GLY A 81 1.00 -1.28 -6.96
N MET A 82 2.24 -1.71 -6.69
CA MET A 82 2.61 -2.15 -5.35
C MET A 82 3.98 -1.63 -4.92
N LEU A 83 4.01 -0.97 -3.75
CA LEU A 83 5.21 -0.65 -2.99
C LEU A 83 5.33 -1.63 -1.83
N PHE A 84 6.36 -2.46 -1.85
CA PHE A 84 6.71 -3.38 -0.77
C PHE A 84 7.49 -2.67 0.34
N GLN A 85 7.46 -3.23 1.55
CA GLN A 85 8.14 -2.67 2.73
C GLN A 85 9.62 -2.32 2.49
N GLY A 86 10.39 -3.18 1.80
CA GLY A 86 11.78 -2.95 1.43
C GLY A 86 11.98 -2.26 0.08
N ALA A 87 10.93 -1.69 -0.54
CA ALA A 87 10.86 -1.27 -1.94
C ALA A 87 11.03 -2.40 -2.96
N ALA A 88 11.66 -3.52 -2.60
CA ALA A 88 11.90 -4.71 -3.41
C ALA A 88 12.42 -4.37 -4.83
N LEU A 89 13.41 -3.49 -4.91
CA LEU A 89 14.09 -3.18 -6.17
C LEU A 89 14.99 -4.35 -6.57
N PHE A 90 15.13 -4.57 -7.86
CA PHE A 90 16.09 -5.50 -8.41
C PHE A 90 17.49 -4.88 -8.34
N ASP A 91 18.36 -5.40 -7.47
CA ASP A 91 19.69 -4.84 -7.21
C ASP A 91 20.62 -4.88 -8.45
N SER A 92 20.39 -5.83 -9.36
CA SER A 92 21.09 -5.97 -10.63
C SER A 92 20.62 -5.05 -11.75
N MET A 93 19.56 -4.27 -11.51
CA MET A 93 18.96 -3.35 -12.46
C MET A 93 19.16 -1.90 -12.02
N THR A 94 19.35 -1.00 -12.99
CA THR A 94 19.34 0.43 -12.74
C THR A 94 17.98 0.92 -12.29
N VAL A 95 17.90 2.17 -11.85
CA VAL A 95 16.62 2.87 -11.53
C VAL A 95 15.67 2.83 -12.72
N GLU A 96 16.14 3.19 -13.92
CA GLU A 96 15.34 3.15 -15.15
C GLU A 96 14.82 1.74 -15.42
N GLU A 97 15.68 0.73 -15.38
CA GLU A 97 15.30 -0.67 -15.64
C GLU A 97 14.30 -1.22 -14.64
N ASN A 98 14.41 -0.83 -13.36
CA ASN A 98 13.41 -1.17 -12.35
C ASN A 98 12.01 -0.62 -12.70
N ILE A 99 11.94 0.62 -13.21
CA ILE A 99 10.66 1.24 -13.60
C ILE A 99 10.16 0.65 -14.93
N LEU A 100 11.06 0.37 -15.87
CA LEU A 100 10.72 -0.26 -17.14
C LEU A 100 10.23 -1.71 -16.99
N PHE A 101 10.56 -2.37 -15.90
CA PHE A 101 10.27 -3.80 -15.70
C PHE A 101 8.78 -4.15 -15.93
N PRO A 102 7.80 -3.52 -15.24
CA PRO A 102 6.38 -3.82 -15.49
C PRO A 102 5.94 -3.42 -16.90
N LEU A 103 6.45 -2.33 -17.46
CA LEU A 103 6.14 -1.91 -18.83
C LEU A 103 6.62 -2.94 -19.87
N ASN A 104 7.79 -3.54 -19.64
CA ASN A 104 8.35 -4.58 -20.52
C ASN A 104 7.54 -5.87 -20.45
N MET A 105 7.03 -6.22 -19.28
CA MET A 105 6.24 -7.44 -19.10
C MET A 105 4.81 -7.33 -19.63
N PHE A 106 4.19 -6.17 -19.54
CA PHE A 106 2.74 -6.05 -19.70
C PHE A 106 2.28 -5.14 -20.82
N THR A 107 3.20 -4.45 -21.54
CA THR A 107 2.85 -3.56 -22.65
C THR A 107 3.59 -3.87 -23.93
N THR A 108 2.97 -3.51 -25.06
CA THR A 108 3.56 -3.60 -26.41
C THR A 108 4.13 -2.26 -26.89
N GLN A 109 4.24 -1.27 -26.00
CA GLN A 109 4.79 0.06 -26.30
C GLN A 109 6.23 -0.04 -26.82
N SER A 110 6.62 0.92 -27.68
CA SER A 110 8.00 1.06 -28.12
C SER A 110 8.95 1.37 -26.94
N LEU A 111 10.24 1.08 -27.11
CA LEU A 111 11.25 1.39 -26.09
C LEU A 111 11.27 2.90 -25.77
N ARG A 112 11.05 3.76 -26.76
CA ARG A 112 10.98 5.21 -26.56
C ARG A 112 9.83 5.60 -25.64
N GLU A 113 8.61 5.14 -25.93
CA GLU A 113 7.43 5.43 -25.10
C GLU A 113 7.60 4.93 -23.66
N LYS A 114 8.19 3.72 -23.49
CA LYS A 114 8.49 3.17 -22.15
C LYS A 114 9.50 4.05 -21.40
N LYS A 115 10.56 4.52 -22.06
CA LYS A 115 11.56 5.42 -21.46
C LYS A 115 10.96 6.79 -21.12
N ASP A 116 10.14 7.35 -22.00
CA ASP A 116 9.43 8.61 -21.72
C ASP A 116 8.52 8.45 -20.50
N ARG A 117 7.82 7.31 -20.38
CA ARG A 117 7.02 6.98 -19.20
C ARG A 117 7.86 6.79 -17.94
N ALA A 118 9.02 6.14 -18.01
CA ALA A 118 9.92 5.98 -16.87
C ALA A 118 10.46 7.34 -16.38
N ASN A 119 10.85 8.23 -17.31
CA ASN A 119 11.27 9.60 -16.99
C ASN A 119 10.17 10.39 -16.30
N PHE A 120 8.95 10.34 -16.83
CA PHE A 120 7.79 10.96 -16.20
C PHE A 120 7.59 10.45 -14.77
N CYS A 121 7.65 9.12 -14.54
CA CYS A 121 7.53 8.57 -13.20
C CYS A 121 8.65 9.04 -12.27
N LEU A 122 9.89 9.18 -12.77
CA LEU A 122 11.01 9.70 -11.99
C LEU A 122 10.83 11.17 -11.61
N GLU A 123 10.31 11.99 -12.52
CA GLU A 123 9.97 13.39 -12.23
C GLU A 123 8.91 13.48 -11.14
N ARG A 124 7.85 12.66 -11.19
CA ARG A 124 6.77 12.63 -10.19
C ARG A 124 7.26 12.30 -8.77
N VAL A 125 8.34 11.53 -8.66
CA VAL A 125 8.92 11.18 -7.36
C VAL A 125 10.17 12.02 -7.01
N ASN A 126 10.41 13.13 -7.70
CA ASN A 126 11.57 14.01 -7.50
C ASN A 126 12.93 13.29 -7.59
N LEU A 127 13.07 12.42 -8.61
CA LEU A 127 14.31 11.68 -8.93
C LEU A 127 14.72 11.83 -10.40
N ALA A 128 14.34 12.94 -11.06
CA ALA A 128 14.75 13.22 -12.43
C ALA A 128 16.27 13.12 -12.60
N GLY A 129 16.71 12.51 -13.70
CA GLY A 129 18.14 12.33 -14.03
C GLY A 129 18.88 11.27 -13.21
N LYS A 130 18.17 10.45 -12.40
CA LYS A 130 18.77 9.35 -11.61
C LYS A 130 18.67 7.99 -12.29
N ASN A 131 18.36 7.96 -13.57
CA ASN A 131 18.09 6.77 -14.39
C ASN A 131 19.16 5.69 -14.29
N ALA A 132 20.45 6.09 -14.37
CA ALA A 132 21.59 5.18 -14.46
C ALA A 132 22.08 4.63 -13.11
N LEU A 133 21.58 5.16 -11.98
CA LEU A 133 22.00 4.70 -10.65
C LEU A 133 21.47 3.29 -10.36
N TYR A 134 22.21 2.55 -9.57
CA TYR A 134 21.79 1.26 -9.04
C TYR A 134 21.20 1.41 -7.62
N PRO A 135 20.37 0.47 -7.16
CA PRO A 135 19.80 0.51 -5.81
C PRO A 135 20.85 0.68 -4.69
N ALA A 136 22.05 0.12 -4.85
CA ALA A 136 23.14 0.25 -3.88
C ALA A 136 23.63 1.71 -3.70
N GLU A 137 23.41 2.57 -4.69
CA GLU A 137 23.83 3.98 -4.69
C GLU A 137 22.75 4.92 -4.13
N LEU A 138 21.58 4.37 -3.73
CA LEU A 138 20.43 5.14 -3.29
C LEU A 138 20.30 5.15 -1.76
N SER A 139 19.87 6.29 -1.20
CA SER A 139 19.39 6.35 0.18
C SER A 139 18.10 5.54 0.36
N GLY A 140 17.72 5.22 1.62
CA GLY A 140 16.48 4.51 1.92
C GLY A 140 15.23 5.22 1.34
N GLY A 141 15.13 6.54 1.52
CA GLY A 141 14.05 7.34 0.96
C GLY A 141 14.04 7.37 -0.57
N MET A 142 15.21 7.39 -1.22
CA MET A 142 15.30 7.30 -2.68
C MET A 142 14.83 5.92 -3.17
N LYS A 143 15.21 4.82 -2.50
CA LYS A 143 14.74 3.47 -2.84
C LYS A 143 13.20 3.39 -2.78
N LYS A 144 12.58 3.96 -1.73
CA LYS A 144 11.12 4.01 -1.62
C LYS A 144 10.49 4.79 -2.77
N ARG A 145 11.05 5.96 -3.12
CA ARG A 145 10.57 6.77 -4.24
C ARG A 145 10.71 6.05 -5.60
N VAL A 146 11.80 5.33 -5.86
CA VAL A 146 11.93 4.48 -7.05
C VAL A 146 10.88 3.34 -7.03
N GLY A 147 10.63 2.74 -5.87
CA GLY A 147 9.56 1.74 -5.71
C GLY A 147 8.17 2.29 -6.03
N ILE A 148 7.88 3.54 -5.62
CA ILE A 148 6.65 4.26 -5.98
C ILE A 148 6.60 4.53 -7.48
N ALA A 149 7.70 5.05 -8.08
CA ALA A 149 7.79 5.30 -9.52
C ALA A 149 7.50 4.02 -10.33
N ARG A 150 8.06 2.87 -9.91
CA ARG A 150 7.76 1.57 -10.51
C ARG A 150 6.28 1.18 -10.33
N ALA A 151 5.72 1.41 -9.15
CA ALA A 151 4.32 1.07 -8.86
C ALA A 151 3.34 1.86 -9.74
N ILE A 152 3.63 3.14 -10.06
CA ILE A 152 2.77 3.99 -10.88
C ILE A 152 3.05 3.89 -12.39
N ALA A 153 4.07 3.14 -12.81
CA ALA A 153 4.49 3.05 -14.22
C ALA A 153 3.36 2.63 -15.16
N MET A 154 2.51 1.70 -14.72
CA MET A 154 1.38 1.16 -15.49
C MET A 154 0.08 1.97 -15.38
N ASN A 155 0.08 3.16 -14.77
CA ASN A 155 -1.14 3.91 -14.44
C ASN A 155 -2.17 3.05 -13.68
N PRO A 156 -1.82 2.54 -12.50
CA PRO A 156 -2.67 1.61 -11.78
C PRO A 156 -3.98 2.27 -11.33
N LYS A 157 -5.07 1.49 -11.28
CA LYS A 157 -6.32 1.89 -10.62
C LYS A 157 -6.26 1.66 -9.11
N TYR A 158 -5.40 0.74 -8.67
CA TYR A 158 -5.26 0.34 -7.28
C TYR A 158 -3.79 0.43 -6.88
N LEU A 159 -3.50 1.20 -5.83
CA LEU A 159 -2.14 1.36 -5.32
C LEU A 159 -2.05 0.74 -3.91
N PHE A 160 -1.14 -0.20 -3.73
CA PHE A 160 -0.89 -0.84 -2.44
C PHE A 160 0.48 -0.46 -1.91
N CYS A 161 0.55 -0.02 -0.66
CA CYS A 161 1.78 0.35 0.01
C CYS A 161 1.89 -0.41 1.34
N ASP A 162 2.86 -1.30 1.45
CA ASP A 162 3.13 -2.06 2.67
C ASP A 162 4.26 -1.37 3.46
N GLU A 163 3.92 -0.73 4.59
CA GLU A 163 4.84 -0.03 5.47
C GLU A 163 5.78 0.94 4.70
N PRO A 164 5.23 1.93 3.94
CA PRO A 164 6.03 2.79 3.06
C PRO A 164 7.13 3.53 3.79
N ASN A 165 6.92 3.91 5.05
CA ASN A 165 7.81 4.72 5.87
C ASN A 165 8.78 3.91 6.72
N SER A 166 8.72 2.59 6.67
CA SER A 166 9.59 1.71 7.47
C SER A 166 11.07 1.99 7.20
N GLY A 167 11.82 2.28 8.28
CA GLY A 167 13.26 2.52 8.22
C GLY A 167 13.68 3.91 7.73
N LEU A 168 12.75 4.86 7.63
CA LEU A 168 13.02 6.25 7.27
C LEU A 168 13.04 7.15 8.52
N ASP A 169 13.77 8.26 8.41
CA ASP A 169 13.65 9.34 9.38
C ASP A 169 12.29 10.05 9.26
N PRO A 170 11.79 10.71 10.33
CA PRO A 170 10.45 11.31 10.34
C PRO A 170 10.20 12.33 9.22
N LYS A 171 11.21 13.10 8.84
CA LYS A 171 11.07 14.12 7.79
C LYS A 171 10.92 13.48 6.42
N THR A 172 11.71 12.44 6.13
CA THR A 172 11.61 11.67 4.88
C THR A 172 10.29 10.88 4.83
N ALA A 173 9.81 10.35 5.98
CA ALA A 173 8.54 9.65 6.07
C ALA A 173 7.36 10.53 5.65
N ILE A 174 7.30 11.78 6.13
CA ILE A 174 6.27 12.76 5.75
C ILE A 174 6.26 12.98 4.24
N VAL A 175 7.43 13.16 3.61
CA VAL A 175 7.54 13.36 2.15
C VAL A 175 7.01 12.15 1.36
N ILE A 176 7.22 10.93 1.87
CA ILE A 176 6.68 9.71 1.22
C ILE A 176 5.15 9.66 1.37
N ASP A 177 4.62 10.00 2.53
CA ASP A 177 3.18 10.03 2.77
C ASP A 177 2.48 11.07 1.87
N GLU A 178 3.00 12.30 1.83
CA GLU A 178 2.49 13.36 0.97
C GLU A 178 2.50 12.94 -0.50
N LEU A 179 3.60 12.34 -0.97
CA LEU A 179 3.71 11.83 -2.33
C LEU A 179 2.65 10.76 -2.65
N ILE A 180 2.43 9.81 -1.73
CA ILE A 180 1.39 8.77 -1.92
C ILE A 180 0.00 9.41 -1.98
N HIS A 181 -0.27 10.38 -1.12
CA HIS A 181 -1.56 11.08 -1.10
C HIS A 181 -1.77 11.92 -2.37
N GLU A 182 -0.77 12.70 -2.81
CA GLU A 182 -0.82 13.47 -4.06
C GLU A 182 -1.12 12.56 -5.27
N LEU A 183 -0.41 11.43 -5.38
CA LEU A 183 -0.64 10.46 -6.45
C LEU A 183 -2.05 9.85 -6.39
N THR A 184 -2.58 9.61 -5.17
CA THR A 184 -3.94 9.12 -4.96
C THR A 184 -4.97 10.08 -5.51
N VAL A 185 -4.84 11.37 -5.17
CA VAL A 185 -5.76 12.42 -5.62
C VAL A 185 -5.63 12.67 -7.13
N GLU A 186 -4.40 12.76 -7.63
CA GLU A 186 -4.14 13.04 -9.06
C GLU A 186 -4.68 11.94 -9.98
N TYR A 187 -4.38 10.67 -9.64
CA TYR A 187 -4.80 9.52 -10.47
C TYR A 187 -6.15 8.92 -10.07
N GLN A 188 -6.80 9.46 -9.03
CA GLN A 188 -8.06 8.93 -8.49
C GLN A 188 -7.98 7.42 -8.17
N THR A 189 -6.82 6.97 -7.69
CA THR A 189 -6.59 5.56 -7.35
C THR A 189 -7.32 5.17 -6.08
N THR A 190 -7.72 3.90 -5.96
CA THR A 190 -8.02 3.31 -4.66
C THR A 190 -6.68 2.95 -4.01
N THR A 191 -6.20 3.78 -3.10
CA THR A 191 -4.91 3.55 -2.45
C THR A 191 -5.10 2.90 -1.09
N ILE A 192 -4.36 1.81 -0.84
CA ILE A 192 -4.33 1.09 0.43
C ILE A 192 -2.92 1.19 1.00
N VAL A 193 -2.79 1.78 2.20
CA VAL A 193 -1.54 1.87 2.93
C VAL A 193 -1.64 1.06 4.21
N VAL A 194 -0.77 0.09 4.36
CA VAL A 194 -0.58 -0.64 5.63
C VAL A 194 0.47 0.11 6.43
N THR A 195 0.14 0.54 7.64
CA THR A 195 1.07 1.24 8.52
C THR A 195 0.75 1.05 10.00
N HIS A 196 1.71 1.29 10.85
CA HIS A 196 1.55 1.44 12.30
C HIS A 196 1.97 2.85 12.77
N ASP A 197 2.35 3.75 11.85
CA ASP A 197 2.78 5.10 12.16
C ASP A 197 1.58 6.05 12.27
N MET A 198 1.39 6.63 13.44
CA MET A 198 0.31 7.58 13.72
C MET A 198 0.48 8.91 12.98
N ASN A 199 1.71 9.28 12.57
CA ASN A 199 1.90 10.47 11.74
C ASN A 199 1.27 10.26 10.35
N SER A 200 1.47 9.09 9.75
CA SER A 200 0.80 8.72 8.49
C SER A 200 -0.72 8.72 8.65
N VAL A 201 -1.22 8.16 9.77
CA VAL A 201 -2.66 8.10 10.06
C VAL A 201 -3.26 9.50 10.09
N MET A 202 -2.66 10.42 10.80
CA MET A 202 -3.14 11.80 10.94
C MET A 202 -2.87 12.65 9.70
N GLY A 203 -1.78 12.38 8.99
CA GLY A 203 -1.38 13.11 7.78
C GLY A 203 -2.28 12.80 6.58
N ILE A 204 -2.33 11.54 6.19
CA ILE A 204 -2.93 11.12 4.92
C ILE A 204 -4.14 10.18 5.04
N GLY A 205 -4.52 9.74 6.25
CA GLY A 205 -5.64 8.82 6.46
C GLY A 205 -6.98 9.49 6.20
N GLU A 206 -7.72 9.04 5.18
CA GLU A 206 -9.07 9.51 4.88
C GLU A 206 -10.12 8.47 5.26
N HIS A 207 -9.79 7.18 5.11
CA HIS A 207 -10.58 6.05 5.55
C HIS A 207 -9.66 5.07 6.25
N ILE A 208 -9.97 4.69 7.48
CA ILE A 208 -9.06 3.96 8.35
C ILE A 208 -9.75 2.72 8.90
N ILE A 209 -9.07 1.58 8.77
CA ILE A 209 -9.50 0.29 9.30
C ILE A 209 -8.48 -0.15 10.34
N PHE A 210 -8.93 -0.40 11.57
CA PHE A 210 -8.10 -0.91 12.63
C PHE A 210 -8.25 -2.43 12.77
N LEU A 211 -7.12 -3.14 12.62
CA LEU A 211 -7.04 -4.57 12.82
C LEU A 211 -6.43 -4.89 14.19
N HIS A 212 -7.09 -5.78 14.92
CA HIS A 212 -6.60 -6.31 16.17
C HIS A 212 -6.88 -7.83 16.23
N ASN A 213 -5.87 -8.63 16.54
CA ASN A 213 -5.97 -10.10 16.65
C ASN A 213 -6.64 -10.76 15.43
N GLY A 214 -6.30 -10.32 14.22
CA GLY A 214 -6.82 -10.90 12.98
C GLY A 214 -8.27 -10.49 12.63
N GLN A 215 -8.87 -9.57 13.35
CA GLN A 215 -10.24 -9.08 13.13
C GLN A 215 -10.28 -7.58 12.90
N LYS A 216 -11.33 -7.08 12.22
CA LYS A 216 -11.62 -5.65 12.11
C LYS A 216 -12.34 -5.20 13.37
N TRP A 217 -11.68 -4.36 14.18
CA TRP A 217 -12.20 -3.87 15.45
C TRP A 217 -12.77 -2.47 15.38
N TRP A 218 -12.35 -1.68 14.38
CA TRP A 218 -12.86 -0.34 14.19
C TRP A 218 -12.67 0.11 12.72
N GLU A 219 -13.50 1.04 12.28
CA GLU A 219 -13.49 1.67 10.97
C GLU A 219 -14.02 3.08 11.09
N GLY A 220 -13.41 4.06 10.40
CA GLY A 220 -13.81 5.47 10.42
C GLY A 220 -12.77 6.37 9.76
N THR A 221 -12.85 7.68 10.08
CA THR A 221 -11.94 8.72 9.58
C THR A 221 -10.90 9.11 10.63
N LYS A 222 -9.90 9.93 10.22
CA LYS A 222 -8.89 10.45 11.15
C LYS A 222 -9.47 11.41 12.21
N GLU A 223 -10.60 12.03 11.94
CA GLU A 223 -11.32 12.86 12.89
C GLU A 223 -12.03 11.99 13.95
N GLU A 224 -12.62 10.90 13.52
CA GLU A 224 -13.36 9.97 14.39
C GLU A 224 -12.43 9.11 15.24
N ILE A 225 -11.22 8.82 14.77
CA ILE A 225 -10.26 7.97 15.48
C ILE A 225 -9.89 8.57 16.85
N ILE A 226 -9.74 9.89 16.94
CA ILE A 226 -9.33 10.61 18.17
C ILE A 226 -10.44 10.55 19.23
N THR A 227 -11.69 10.55 18.81
CA THR A 227 -12.88 10.58 19.70
C THR A 227 -13.46 9.18 19.94
N SER A 228 -12.85 8.16 19.36
CA SER A 228 -13.31 6.77 19.48
C SER A 228 -13.31 6.29 20.93
N LYS A 229 -14.36 5.54 21.30
CA LYS A 229 -14.47 4.87 22.59
C LYS A 229 -13.94 3.43 22.56
N ASN A 230 -13.43 2.97 21.41
CA ASN A 230 -12.86 1.63 21.30
C ASN A 230 -11.58 1.53 22.15
N VAL A 231 -11.55 0.62 23.10
CA VAL A 231 -10.49 0.51 24.09
C VAL A 231 -9.17 0.11 23.43
N GLU A 232 -9.18 -0.91 22.60
CA GLU A 232 -8.01 -1.48 21.92
C GLU A 232 -7.40 -0.49 20.94
N LEU A 233 -8.25 0.26 20.22
CA LEU A 233 -7.82 1.35 19.35
C LEU A 233 -7.15 2.47 20.16
N ASN A 234 -7.75 2.87 21.28
CA ASN A 234 -7.17 3.89 22.16
C ASN A 234 -5.84 3.43 22.75
N GLU A 235 -5.70 2.19 23.17
CA GLU A 235 -4.43 1.62 23.63
C GLU A 235 -3.36 1.67 22.53
N PHE A 236 -3.73 1.36 21.31
CA PHE A 236 -2.83 1.43 20.15
C PHE A 236 -2.39 2.84 19.83
N ILE A 237 -3.34 3.80 19.72
CA ILE A 237 -3.06 5.20 19.36
C ILE A 237 -2.24 5.90 20.43
N PHE A 238 -2.66 5.74 21.69
CA PHE A 238 -2.04 6.41 22.83
C PHE A 238 -0.94 5.56 23.50
N ALA A 239 -0.37 4.58 22.81
CA ALA A 239 0.75 3.80 23.33
C ALA A 239 1.96 4.65 23.67
N SER A 240 2.25 5.73 22.90
CA SER A 240 3.36 6.63 23.16
C SER A 240 3.01 7.69 24.20
N LYS A 241 4.02 8.10 25.02
CA LYS A 241 3.87 9.18 25.99
C LYS A 241 3.47 10.52 25.33
N PHE A 242 3.96 10.77 24.13
CA PHE A 242 3.65 11.97 23.35
C PHE A 242 2.15 12.03 23.00
N MET A 243 1.61 10.96 22.45
CA MET A 243 0.19 10.88 22.09
C MET A 243 -0.72 10.94 23.32
N LYS A 244 -0.28 10.40 24.48
CA LYS A 244 -1.01 10.55 25.77
C LYS A 244 -1.12 12.02 26.22
N ALA A 245 -0.14 12.84 25.89
CA ALA A 245 -0.17 14.27 26.25
C ALA A 245 -1.16 15.08 25.38
N LEU A 246 -1.46 14.62 24.16
CA LEU A 246 -2.44 15.26 23.26
C LEU A 246 -3.90 14.92 23.61
N LYS A 247 -4.14 13.90 24.42
CA LYS A 247 -5.48 13.48 24.87
C LYS A 247 -6.05 14.36 26.02
N LYS A 248 -5.25 15.26 26.57
CA LYS A 248 -5.67 16.24 27.61
C LYS A 248 -6.18 17.51 26.96
#